data_d80b4ad5afca2e4974e6193ec949df61
#
_entry.id   d80b4ad5afca2e4974e6193ec949df61
#
_cell.length_a   1.000
_cell.length_b   1.000
_cell.length_c   1.000
_cell.angle_alpha   90.00
_cell.angle_beta   90.00
_cell.angle_gamma   90.00
#
_symmetry.space_group_name_H-M   'P 1'
#
loop_
_entity.id
_entity.type
_entity.pdbx_description
1 polymer ?
#
loop_
_entity_poly.entity_id
_entity_poly.type
_entity_poly.pdbx_seq_one_letter_code
_entity_poly.pdbx_strand_id
1 'polypeptide(L)'
;RSEAEGAFPSALFMLGKVLNVLLLEKVEADIERVERINQILEAGEREFGEDFKLRLARGMHKDKTTPYEPVDTLFIRPSQDIGRIAFDTVRRTGLSRYSGVIARMIRWAVATDNARQESDLASYLLFDPEYCKQLIELGYQDAARRHDEIMALFDR
;
A
#
# COMPACT_ATOMS: atom_id res chain seq x y z
N ARG A 1 33.29 -25.05 -16.66
CA ARG A 1 33.21 -23.61 -16.21
C ARG A 1 32.10 -23.01 -17.03
N SER A 2 30.86 -23.06 -16.53
CA SER A 2 29.76 -22.25 -17.04
C SER A 2 29.71 -20.99 -16.17
N GLU A 3 30.11 -19.89 -16.75
CA GLU A 3 29.88 -18.55 -16.20
C GLU A 3 28.39 -18.36 -16.09
N ALA A 4 27.90 -18.16 -14.86
CA ALA A 4 26.56 -17.66 -14.62
C ALA A 4 26.56 -16.21 -15.12
N GLU A 5 26.19 -16.01 -16.38
CA GLU A 5 25.82 -14.68 -16.87
C GLU A 5 24.69 -14.18 -15.99
N GLY A 6 24.98 -13.20 -15.14
CA GLY A 6 24.02 -12.49 -14.34
C GLY A 6 23.00 -11.84 -15.28
N ALA A 7 21.86 -12.49 -15.47
CA ALA A 7 20.78 -11.93 -16.26
C ALA A 7 20.38 -10.59 -15.65
N PHE A 8 20.59 -9.50 -16.37
CA PHE A 8 20.10 -8.17 -15.97
C PHE A 8 18.58 -8.24 -15.76
N PRO A 9 18.06 -7.63 -14.68
CA PRO A 9 16.63 -7.58 -14.43
C PRO A 9 15.91 -6.94 -15.61
N SER A 10 14.77 -7.50 -16.01
CA SER A 10 14.02 -6.95 -17.13
C SER A 10 13.55 -5.52 -16.85
N ALA A 11 13.42 -4.69 -17.88
CA ALA A 11 12.89 -3.32 -17.74
C ALA A 11 11.50 -3.30 -17.08
N LEU A 12 10.69 -4.34 -17.32
CA LEU A 12 9.36 -4.48 -16.73
C LEU A 12 9.41 -4.83 -15.24
N PHE A 13 10.34 -5.68 -14.83
CA PHE A 13 10.62 -5.94 -13.43
C PHE A 13 11.07 -4.67 -12.70
N MET A 14 11.97 -3.92 -13.31
CA MET A 14 12.43 -2.63 -12.77
C MET A 14 11.26 -1.64 -12.62
N LEU A 15 10.38 -1.57 -13.62
CA LEU A 15 9.18 -0.73 -13.55
C LEU A 15 8.23 -1.18 -12.43
N GLY A 16 8.01 -2.48 -12.26
CA GLY A 16 7.21 -3.03 -11.16
C GLY A 16 7.77 -2.65 -9.79
N LYS A 17 9.09 -2.76 -9.61
CA LYS A 17 9.76 -2.34 -8.37
C LYS A 17 9.65 -0.84 -8.12
N VAL A 18 9.84 -0.02 -9.15
CA VAL A 18 9.69 1.44 -9.05
C VAL A 18 8.25 1.81 -8.65
N LEU A 19 7.24 1.20 -9.27
CA LEU A 19 5.85 1.43 -8.92
C LEU A 19 5.54 0.98 -7.47
N ASN A 20 6.06 -0.16 -7.05
CA ASN A 20 5.89 -0.66 -5.68
C ASN A 20 6.47 0.32 -4.66
N VAL A 21 7.71 0.77 -4.87
CA VAL A 21 8.37 1.77 -4.02
C VAL A 21 7.58 3.09 -4.00
N LEU A 22 7.15 3.59 -5.16
CA LEU A 22 6.44 4.86 -5.24
C LEU A 22 5.05 4.83 -4.60
N LEU A 23 4.35 3.69 -4.65
CA LEU A 23 2.96 3.58 -4.22
C LEU A 23 2.81 3.05 -2.78
N LEU A 24 3.66 2.12 -2.34
CA LEU A 24 3.52 1.47 -1.04
C LEU A 24 4.45 2.03 0.04
N GLU A 25 5.72 2.25 -0.25
CA GLU A 25 6.67 2.75 0.76
C GLU A 25 6.32 4.16 1.25
N LYS A 26 5.70 4.98 0.39
CA LYS A 26 5.31 6.33 0.75
C LYS A 26 4.25 6.38 1.84
N VAL A 27 3.28 5.45 1.82
CA VAL A 27 2.21 5.40 2.81
C VAL A 27 2.76 5.03 4.20
N GLU A 28 3.67 4.09 4.31
CA GLU A 28 4.30 3.71 5.59
C GLU A 28 5.08 4.87 6.19
N ALA A 29 5.90 5.54 5.38
CA ALA A 29 6.65 6.72 5.82
C ALA A 29 5.74 7.88 6.26
N ASP A 30 4.59 8.04 5.62
CA ASP A 30 3.62 9.07 6.01
C ASP A 30 2.93 8.72 7.34
N ILE A 31 2.61 7.46 7.59
CA ILE A 31 2.06 6.99 8.89
C ILE A 31 3.10 7.20 10.01
N GLU A 32 4.34 6.76 9.82
CA GLU A 32 5.42 6.98 10.80
C GLU A 32 5.61 8.48 11.11
N ARG A 33 5.44 9.34 10.11
CA ARG A 33 5.50 10.80 10.29
C ARG A 33 4.36 11.31 11.16
N VAL A 34 3.12 10.83 10.93
CA VAL A 34 1.96 11.20 11.75
C VAL A 34 2.16 10.72 13.19
N GLU A 35 2.58 9.48 13.41
CA GLU A 35 2.85 8.95 14.74
C GLU A 35 3.93 9.75 15.48
N ARG A 36 4.98 10.15 14.77
CA ARG A 36 6.04 11.01 15.34
C ARG A 36 5.51 12.38 15.73
N ILE A 37 4.63 12.97 14.91
CA ILE A 37 3.99 14.25 15.22
C ILE A 37 3.10 14.10 16.47
N ASN A 38 2.32 13.04 16.57
CA ASN A 38 1.49 12.74 17.74
C ASN A 38 2.35 12.66 19.01
N GLN A 39 3.47 11.92 18.97
CA GLN A 39 4.40 11.81 20.09
C GLN A 39 4.98 13.17 20.50
N ILE A 40 5.29 14.04 19.54
CA ILE A 40 5.78 15.41 19.82
C ILE A 40 4.70 16.24 20.49
N LEU A 41 3.45 16.17 20.03
CA LEU A 41 2.33 16.91 20.60
C LEU A 41 2.05 16.46 22.05
N GLU A 42 2.05 15.16 22.30
CA GLU A 42 1.82 14.58 23.64
C GLU A 42 2.97 14.88 24.60
N ALA A 43 4.21 14.73 24.14
CA ALA A 43 5.39 15.05 24.95
C ALA A 43 5.46 16.55 25.27
N GLY A 44 5.17 17.39 24.27
CA GLY A 44 5.16 18.83 24.46
C GLY A 44 4.08 19.30 25.41
N GLU A 45 2.88 18.73 25.37
CA GLU A 45 1.81 19.03 26.33
C GLU A 45 2.18 18.62 27.75
N ARG A 46 2.79 17.45 27.94
CA ARG A 46 3.26 16.97 29.24
C ARG A 46 4.36 17.83 29.86
N GLU A 47 5.31 18.28 29.01
CA GLU A 47 6.48 19.05 29.49
C GLU A 47 6.21 20.56 29.61
N PHE A 48 5.36 21.13 28.72
CA PHE A 48 5.14 22.56 28.61
C PHE A 48 3.70 23.03 28.94
N GLY A 49 2.84 22.08 29.33
CA GLY A 49 1.47 22.34 29.76
C GLY A 49 0.45 22.34 28.63
N GLU A 50 -0.84 22.38 28.99
CA GLU A 50 -2.00 22.22 28.10
C GLU A 50 -2.04 23.24 26.95
N ASP A 51 -1.49 24.44 27.15
CA ASP A 51 -1.44 25.48 26.12
C ASP A 51 -0.43 25.20 25.00
N PHE A 52 0.42 24.18 25.12
CA PHE A 52 1.51 23.92 24.19
C PHE A 52 1.01 23.76 22.76
N LYS A 53 0.00 22.93 22.54
CA LYS A 53 -0.56 22.64 21.20
C LYS A 53 -1.10 23.91 20.53
N LEU A 54 -1.78 24.77 21.29
CA LEU A 54 -2.29 26.04 20.78
C LEU A 54 -1.18 27.04 20.47
N ARG A 55 -0.16 27.15 21.33
CA ARG A 55 1.01 28.01 21.09
C ARG A 55 1.82 27.56 19.87
N LEU A 56 1.97 26.24 19.70
CA LEU A 56 2.59 25.67 18.51
C LEU A 56 1.80 26.00 17.26
N ALA A 57 0.48 25.82 17.27
CA ALA A 57 -0.39 26.14 16.14
C ALA A 57 -0.30 27.62 15.73
N ARG A 58 -0.28 28.54 16.69
CA ARG A 58 -0.12 29.98 16.45
C ARG A 58 1.29 30.35 15.95
N GLY A 59 2.32 29.63 16.42
CA GLY A 59 3.69 29.82 15.97
C GLY A 59 3.90 29.42 14.51
N MET A 60 3.18 28.38 14.05
CA MET A 60 3.25 27.92 12.66
C MET A 60 2.30 28.69 11.74
N HIS A 61 1.11 29.09 12.24
CA HIS A 61 0.09 29.81 11.49
C HIS A 61 -0.54 30.88 12.39
N LYS A 62 -0.20 32.14 12.17
CA LYS A 62 -0.57 33.27 13.03
C LYS A 62 -2.09 33.40 13.28
N ASP A 63 -2.90 33.07 12.30
CA ASP A 63 -4.37 33.18 12.35
C ASP A 63 -5.05 31.91 12.91
N LYS A 64 -4.28 30.88 13.31
CA LYS A 64 -4.87 29.66 13.82
C LYS A 64 -5.33 29.82 15.26
N THR A 65 -6.62 29.59 15.50
CA THR A 65 -7.27 29.72 16.82
C THR A 65 -7.49 28.37 17.50
N THR A 66 -7.36 27.27 16.76
CA THR A 66 -7.54 25.91 17.26
C THR A 66 -6.19 25.24 17.50
N PRO A 67 -6.03 24.46 18.58
CA PRO A 67 -4.80 23.68 18.82
C PRO A 67 -4.60 22.62 17.74
N TYR A 68 -3.39 22.08 17.63
CA TYR A 68 -3.16 20.82 16.94
C TYR A 68 -3.63 19.68 17.82
N GLU A 69 -4.35 18.73 17.24
CA GLU A 69 -4.76 17.51 17.93
C GLU A 69 -4.02 16.31 17.34
N PRO A 70 -3.68 15.30 18.16
CA PRO A 70 -3.19 14.02 17.66
C PRO A 70 -4.21 13.39 16.71
N VAL A 71 -3.71 12.71 15.68
CA VAL A 71 -4.54 12.03 14.67
C VAL A 71 -4.42 10.54 14.87
N ASP A 72 -5.52 9.87 15.14
CA ASP A 72 -5.55 8.42 15.19
C ASP A 72 -5.40 7.82 13.80
N THR A 73 -4.54 6.83 13.67
CA THR A 73 -4.27 6.15 12.41
C THR A 73 -4.55 4.66 12.53
N LEU A 74 -5.21 4.11 11.51
CA LEU A 74 -5.38 2.67 11.36
C LEU A 74 -4.96 2.27 9.95
N PHE A 75 -3.93 1.46 9.85
CA PHE A 75 -3.44 0.98 8.56
C PHE A 75 -3.84 -0.49 8.34
N ILE A 76 -4.72 -0.73 7.36
CA ILE A 76 -5.18 -2.07 6.98
C ILE A 76 -4.42 -2.51 5.74
N ARG A 77 -3.67 -3.60 5.86
CA ARG A 77 -2.95 -4.23 4.75
C ARG A 77 -3.71 -5.46 4.26
N PRO A 78 -3.64 -5.76 2.95
CA PRO A 78 -4.15 -7.03 2.45
C PRO A 78 -3.48 -8.21 3.15
N SER A 79 -4.27 -9.15 3.65
CA SER A 79 -3.77 -10.36 4.34
C SER A 79 -3.19 -11.40 3.38
N GLN A 80 -3.42 -11.22 2.06
CA GLN A 80 -2.90 -12.08 1.02
C GLN A 80 -2.11 -11.27 0.00
N ASP A 81 -1.17 -11.91 -0.67
CA ASP A 81 -0.40 -11.32 -1.76
C ASP A 81 -1.30 -11.06 -2.98
N ILE A 82 -1.53 -9.78 -3.28
CA ILE A 82 -2.39 -9.32 -4.38
C ILE A 82 -1.82 -9.76 -5.73
N GLY A 83 -0.49 -9.74 -5.89
CA GLY A 83 0.18 -10.22 -7.09
C GLY A 83 -0.07 -11.70 -7.33
N ARG A 84 -0.04 -12.52 -6.28
CA ARG A 84 -0.37 -13.94 -6.37
C ARG A 84 -1.81 -14.17 -6.79
N ILE A 85 -2.76 -13.42 -6.24
CA ILE A 85 -4.18 -13.49 -6.65
C ILE A 85 -4.33 -13.14 -8.12
N ALA A 86 -3.64 -12.10 -8.61
CA ALA A 86 -3.64 -11.72 -10.01
C ALA A 86 -3.12 -12.87 -10.91
N PHE A 87 -1.98 -13.45 -10.55
CA PHE A 87 -1.37 -14.55 -11.28
C PHE A 87 -2.26 -15.80 -11.33
N ASP A 88 -2.82 -16.20 -10.18
CA ASP A 88 -3.71 -17.36 -10.09
C ASP A 88 -5.01 -17.14 -10.89
N THR A 89 -5.52 -15.89 -10.92
CA THR A 89 -6.69 -15.53 -11.72
C THR A 89 -6.39 -15.68 -13.21
N VAL A 90 -5.27 -15.14 -13.70
CA VAL A 90 -4.86 -15.26 -15.10
C VAL A 90 -4.68 -16.73 -15.52
N ARG A 91 -4.06 -17.55 -14.66
CA ARG A 91 -3.89 -19.00 -14.94
C ARG A 91 -5.22 -19.72 -15.07
N ARG A 92 -6.19 -19.36 -14.23
CA ARG A 92 -7.52 -20.01 -14.20
C ARG A 92 -8.41 -19.55 -15.35
N THR A 93 -8.42 -18.25 -15.67
CA THR A 93 -9.29 -17.68 -16.72
C THR A 93 -8.72 -17.88 -18.13
N GLY A 94 -7.44 -18.15 -18.24
CA GLY A 94 -6.72 -18.36 -19.49
C GLY A 94 -6.30 -17.07 -20.19
N LEU A 95 -5.15 -17.13 -20.85
CA LEU A 95 -4.55 -15.99 -21.54
C LEU A 95 -5.30 -15.50 -22.77
N SER A 96 -6.21 -16.34 -23.32
CA SER A 96 -7.03 -16.01 -24.50
C SER A 96 -8.04 -14.90 -24.23
N ARG A 97 -8.37 -14.66 -22.96
CA ARG A 97 -9.32 -13.63 -22.55
C ARG A 97 -8.76 -12.22 -22.62
N TYR A 98 -7.43 -12.11 -22.62
CA TYR A 98 -6.75 -10.83 -22.63
C TYR A 98 -6.20 -10.51 -24.03
N SER A 99 -6.35 -9.27 -24.48
CA SER A 99 -5.89 -8.82 -25.79
C SER A 99 -4.93 -7.65 -25.68
N GLY A 100 -4.22 -7.35 -26.78
CA GLY A 100 -3.34 -6.20 -26.88
C GLY A 100 -2.08 -6.26 -26.03
N VAL A 101 -1.64 -5.10 -25.55
CA VAL A 101 -0.39 -4.93 -24.78
C VAL A 101 -0.46 -5.68 -23.45
N ILE A 102 -1.61 -5.64 -22.76
CA ILE A 102 -1.83 -6.32 -21.48
C ILE A 102 -1.63 -7.82 -21.62
N ALA A 103 -2.22 -8.44 -22.65
CA ALA A 103 -2.05 -9.88 -22.89
C ALA A 103 -0.59 -10.26 -23.17
N ARG A 104 0.16 -9.37 -23.82
CA ARG A 104 1.59 -9.59 -24.09
C ARG A 104 2.42 -9.49 -22.82
N MET A 105 2.13 -8.52 -21.96
CA MET A 105 2.78 -8.35 -20.67
C MET A 105 2.50 -9.53 -19.73
N ILE A 106 1.25 -9.98 -19.64
CA ILE A 106 0.86 -11.13 -18.82
C ILE A 106 1.51 -12.42 -19.34
N ARG A 107 1.51 -12.65 -20.67
CA ARG A 107 2.17 -13.83 -21.27
C ARG A 107 3.66 -13.85 -20.98
N TRP A 108 4.29 -12.70 -21.02
CA TRP A 108 5.71 -12.59 -20.73
C TRP A 108 5.98 -12.83 -19.22
N ALA A 109 5.18 -12.28 -18.30
CA ALA A 109 5.26 -12.50 -16.86
C ALA A 109 5.05 -13.98 -16.47
N VAL A 110 4.17 -14.69 -17.18
CA VAL A 110 3.91 -16.12 -16.94
C VAL A 110 5.00 -17.03 -17.56
N ALA A 111 5.66 -16.58 -18.62
CA ALA A 111 6.69 -17.36 -19.31
C ALA A 111 8.07 -17.30 -18.64
N THR A 112 8.30 -16.31 -17.80
CA THR A 112 9.55 -16.16 -17.04
C THR A 112 9.43 -16.90 -15.70
N ASP A 113 10.45 -17.69 -15.35
CA ASP A 113 10.53 -18.46 -14.09
C ASP A 113 10.54 -17.54 -12.83
N ASN A 114 10.59 -16.23 -13.04
CA ASN A 114 10.51 -15.17 -12.04
C ASN A 114 9.07 -14.69 -11.74
N ALA A 115 8.08 -15.54 -11.96
CA ALA A 115 6.65 -15.25 -11.80
C ALA A 115 6.25 -14.56 -10.48
N ARG A 116 7.00 -14.78 -9.41
CA ARG A 116 6.77 -14.11 -8.12
C ARG A 116 7.17 -12.63 -8.10
N GLN A 117 8.18 -12.25 -8.87
CA GLN A 117 8.69 -10.87 -8.88
C GLN A 117 7.95 -9.98 -9.88
N GLU A 118 7.33 -10.58 -10.89
CA GLU A 118 6.59 -9.87 -11.93
C GLU A 118 5.07 -9.82 -11.69
N SER A 119 4.59 -10.60 -10.70
CA SER A 119 3.19 -10.61 -10.24
C SER A 119 2.73 -9.24 -9.72
N ASP A 120 3.64 -8.46 -9.13
CA ASP A 120 3.32 -7.12 -8.61
C ASP A 120 2.83 -6.20 -9.74
N LEU A 121 3.53 -6.18 -10.88
CA LEU A 121 3.12 -5.36 -12.02
C LEU A 121 1.78 -5.81 -12.60
N ALA A 122 1.55 -7.13 -12.68
CA ALA A 122 0.29 -7.67 -13.16
C ALA A 122 -0.89 -7.23 -12.29
N SER A 123 -0.69 -7.13 -10.97
CA SER A 123 -1.74 -6.69 -10.04
C SER A 123 -2.21 -5.26 -10.29
N TYR A 124 -1.33 -4.36 -10.73
CA TYR A 124 -1.67 -2.97 -11.06
C TYR A 124 -2.38 -2.81 -12.40
N LEU A 125 -2.21 -3.75 -13.32
CA LEU A 125 -2.71 -3.65 -14.69
C LEU A 125 -3.90 -4.56 -14.97
N LEU A 126 -4.17 -5.53 -14.08
CA LEU A 126 -5.22 -6.50 -14.27
C LEU A 126 -6.57 -5.95 -13.78
N PHE A 127 -7.37 -5.41 -14.72
CA PHE A 127 -8.75 -5.00 -14.46
C PHE A 127 -9.73 -6.09 -14.97
N ASP A 128 -9.57 -7.29 -14.45
CA ASP A 128 -10.48 -8.41 -14.74
C ASP A 128 -11.59 -8.48 -13.67
N PRO A 129 -12.87 -8.67 -14.04
CA PRO A 129 -13.98 -8.71 -13.09
C PRO A 129 -13.83 -9.78 -12.00
N GLU A 130 -13.30 -10.94 -12.34
CA GLU A 130 -13.06 -12.02 -11.38
C GLU A 130 -11.95 -11.69 -10.39
N TYR A 131 -10.89 -11.03 -10.85
CA TYR A 131 -9.82 -10.53 -10.00
C TYR A 131 -10.33 -9.43 -9.07
N CYS A 132 -11.03 -8.43 -9.62
CA CYS A 132 -11.58 -7.34 -8.81
C CYS A 132 -12.55 -7.85 -7.75
N LYS A 133 -13.40 -8.85 -8.06
CA LYS A 133 -14.28 -9.47 -7.09
C LYS A 133 -13.54 -10.14 -5.94
N GLN A 134 -12.44 -10.85 -6.23
CA GLN A 134 -11.59 -11.45 -5.18
C GLN A 134 -10.95 -10.39 -4.30
N LEU A 135 -10.48 -9.28 -4.87
CA LEU A 135 -9.91 -8.17 -4.08
C LEU A 135 -10.95 -7.50 -3.19
N ILE A 136 -12.16 -7.29 -3.69
CA ILE A 136 -13.27 -6.74 -2.89
C ILE A 136 -13.58 -7.67 -1.72
N GLU A 137 -13.72 -8.96 -1.98
CA GLU A 137 -13.99 -9.96 -0.92
C GLU A 137 -12.86 -10.01 0.12
N LEU A 138 -11.60 -9.99 -0.34
CA LEU A 138 -10.44 -9.91 0.55
C LEU A 138 -10.50 -8.66 1.43
N GLY A 139 -10.80 -7.49 0.84
CA GLY A 139 -10.91 -6.24 1.57
C GLY A 139 -12.01 -6.27 2.64
N TYR A 140 -13.16 -6.84 2.34
CA TYR A 140 -14.24 -7.04 3.33
C TYR A 140 -13.81 -7.97 4.47
N GLN A 141 -13.13 -9.07 4.16
CA GLN A 141 -12.64 -10.00 5.18
C GLN A 141 -11.57 -9.38 6.06
N ASP A 142 -10.65 -8.61 5.48
CA ASP A 142 -9.58 -7.94 6.22
C ASP A 142 -10.14 -6.83 7.13
N ALA A 143 -11.10 -6.05 6.63
CA ALA A 143 -11.79 -5.05 7.44
C ALA A 143 -12.61 -5.71 8.57
N ALA A 144 -13.33 -6.79 8.29
CA ALA A 144 -14.11 -7.51 9.30
C ALA A 144 -13.25 -8.07 10.44
N ARG A 145 -12.03 -8.55 10.13
CA ARG A 145 -11.09 -9.03 11.16
C ARG A 145 -10.60 -7.93 12.09
N ARG A 146 -10.62 -6.70 11.63
CA ARG A 146 -10.18 -5.53 12.41
C ARG A 146 -11.35 -4.62 12.80
N HIS A 147 -12.56 -5.17 12.86
CA HIS A 147 -13.78 -4.44 13.15
C HIS A 147 -13.67 -3.60 14.42
N ASP A 148 -13.18 -4.16 15.50
CA ASP A 148 -13.10 -3.48 16.80
C ASP A 148 -12.11 -2.29 16.74
N GLU A 149 -11.02 -2.42 16.02
CA GLU A 149 -10.05 -1.34 15.82
C GLU A 149 -10.64 -0.22 14.93
N ILE A 150 -11.43 -0.60 13.91
CA ILE A 150 -12.15 0.37 13.06
C ILE A 150 -13.18 1.12 13.91
N MET A 151 -13.98 0.41 14.72
CA MET A 151 -14.98 1.04 15.58
C MET A 151 -14.36 1.98 16.59
N ALA A 152 -13.23 1.62 17.19
CA ALA A 152 -12.51 2.48 18.13
C ALA A 152 -12.09 3.85 17.56
N LEU A 153 -11.94 3.97 16.22
CA LEU A 153 -11.68 5.27 15.58
C LEU A 153 -12.91 6.20 15.59
N PHE A 154 -14.13 5.65 15.68
CA PHE A 154 -15.37 6.40 15.60
C PHE A 154 -16.02 6.63 16.97
N ASP A 155 -15.59 5.93 18.02
CA ASP A 155 -16.15 5.98 19.37
C ASP A 155 -15.50 7.08 20.25
N ARG A 156 -14.75 8.03 19.67
CA ARG A 156 -14.10 9.16 20.37
C ARG A 156 -14.83 10.47 20.20
#